data_55e03bed15dd4d9c9f5edc003a505e68
#
_entry.id   55e03bed15dd4d9c9f5edc003a505e68
#
_cell.length_a   1.000
_cell.length_b   1.000
_cell.length_c   1.000
_cell.angle_alpha   90.00
_cell.angle_beta   90.00
_cell.angle_gamma   90.00
#
_symmetry.space_group_name_H-M   'P 1'
#
loop_
_entity.id
_entity.type
_entity.pdbx_description
1 polymer ?
#
loop_
_entity_poly.entity_id
_entity_poly.type
_entity_poly.pdbx_seq_one_letter_code
_entity_poly.pdbx_strand_id
1 'polypeptide(L)'
;YVIPVTDIDAVAELCQKEKVDGIITSFSDLLMECMVKIAAKADLPCYLKPEQLPWYRDKSVCRQTLSELGLPTPGYVKIPVSLSGEPDKIKQLVQNLSYPLISKPMDKYGSRGIYIIYDERELAEQVTRTAEFTDLEEVLVEEYNDGFEFNMMTWVNDGKVNVISIADREKTQPEADMLPISTRNAYPSRL
;
A
#
# COMPACT_ATOMS: atom_id res chain seq x y z
N TYR A 1 18.69 8.07 24.02
CA TYR A 1 17.96 6.83 24.24
C TYR A 1 18.11 5.90 23.03
N VAL A 2 18.21 4.60 23.27
CA VAL A 2 18.27 3.58 22.22
C VAL A 2 17.12 2.61 22.49
N ILE A 3 15.97 2.88 21.84
CA ILE A 3 14.73 2.09 21.96
C ILE A 3 14.27 1.75 20.56
N PRO A 4 13.92 0.48 20.27
CA PRO A 4 13.30 0.13 18.99
C PRO A 4 12.00 0.92 18.81
N VAL A 5 11.78 1.54 17.66
CA VAL A 5 10.56 2.31 17.38
C VAL A 5 9.29 1.46 17.41
N THR A 6 9.43 0.15 17.23
CA THR A 6 8.35 -0.84 17.33
C THR A 6 7.93 -1.17 18.75
N ASP A 7 8.74 -0.80 19.75
CA ASP A 7 8.36 -0.86 21.16
C ASP A 7 7.53 0.38 21.52
N ILE A 8 6.26 0.32 21.13
CA ILE A 8 5.30 1.42 21.28
C ILE A 8 5.20 1.89 22.74
N ASP A 9 5.24 0.95 23.68
CA ASP A 9 5.06 1.20 25.08
C ASP A 9 6.24 1.97 25.65
N ALA A 10 7.45 1.48 25.42
CA ALA A 10 8.66 2.14 25.91
C ALA A 10 8.87 3.53 25.28
N VAL A 11 8.50 3.70 23.99
CA VAL A 11 8.60 5.01 23.34
C VAL A 11 7.54 5.97 23.88
N ALA A 12 6.31 5.52 24.13
CA ALA A 12 5.25 6.36 24.70
C ALA A 12 5.60 6.81 26.12
N GLU A 13 6.12 5.90 26.97
CA GLU A 13 6.62 6.24 28.32
C GLU A 13 7.76 7.26 28.26
N LEU A 14 8.69 7.11 27.32
CA LEU A 14 9.74 8.08 27.09
C LEU A 14 9.19 9.45 26.71
N CYS A 15 8.22 9.52 25.79
CA CYS A 15 7.57 10.77 25.40
C CYS A 15 6.94 11.48 26.61
N GLN A 16 6.26 10.76 27.47
CA GLN A 16 5.66 11.30 28.69
C GLN A 16 6.73 11.77 29.69
N LYS A 17 7.77 10.97 29.91
CA LYS A 17 8.90 11.31 30.81
C LYS A 17 9.63 12.58 30.38
N GLU A 18 9.91 12.70 29.09
CA GLU A 18 10.63 13.85 28.51
C GLU A 18 9.70 15.03 28.21
N LYS A 19 8.39 14.90 28.44
CA LYS A 19 7.36 15.94 28.23
C LYS A 19 7.39 16.49 26.80
N VAL A 20 7.46 15.59 25.80
CA VAL A 20 7.40 15.97 24.38
C VAL A 20 6.02 16.52 24.04
N ASP A 21 5.96 17.56 23.22
CA ASP A 21 4.70 18.20 22.77
C ASP A 21 4.09 17.53 21.55
N GLY A 22 4.84 16.68 20.84
CA GLY A 22 4.40 15.96 19.65
C GLY A 22 5.49 15.12 19.04
N ILE A 23 5.11 14.23 18.13
CA ILE A 23 6.02 13.38 17.37
C ILE A 23 5.71 13.49 15.88
N ILE A 24 6.74 13.38 15.05
CA ILE A 24 6.62 13.45 13.60
C ILE A 24 7.51 12.40 12.94
N THR A 25 7.04 11.85 11.84
CA THR A 25 7.84 11.01 10.95
C THR A 25 7.50 11.29 9.49
N SER A 26 8.34 10.81 8.57
CA SER A 26 8.13 10.95 7.13
C SER A 26 8.73 9.76 6.38
N PHE A 27 8.19 9.50 5.18
CA PHE A 27 8.73 8.58 4.17
C PHE A 27 8.84 7.09 4.56
N SER A 28 8.16 6.65 5.62
CA SER A 28 8.18 5.26 6.03
C SER A 28 6.82 4.81 6.57
N ASP A 29 6.24 3.81 5.94
CA ASP A 29 4.95 3.24 6.33
C ASP A 29 4.99 2.65 7.75
N LEU A 30 6.09 1.95 8.09
CA LEU A 30 6.26 1.39 9.43
C LEU A 30 6.36 2.49 10.50
N LEU A 31 7.16 3.53 10.22
CA LEU A 31 7.32 4.64 11.18
C LEU A 31 6.01 5.42 11.35
N MET A 32 5.23 5.58 10.28
CA MET A 32 3.91 6.19 10.33
C MET A 32 2.96 5.42 11.27
N GLU A 33 2.89 4.11 11.10
CA GLU A 33 2.09 3.25 11.98
C GLU A 33 2.52 3.34 13.44
N CYS A 34 3.84 3.25 13.69
CA CYS A 34 4.39 3.39 15.04
C CYS A 34 4.05 4.77 15.63
N MET A 35 4.24 5.85 14.87
CA MET A 35 3.93 7.20 15.31
C MET A 35 2.47 7.35 15.75
N VAL A 36 1.53 6.85 14.95
CA VAL A 36 0.10 6.93 15.29
C VAL A 36 -0.21 6.19 16.59
N LYS A 37 0.35 4.98 16.77
CA LYS A 37 0.16 4.18 17.98
C LYS A 37 0.81 4.82 19.22
N ILE A 38 2.02 5.34 19.06
CA ILE A 38 2.75 6.04 20.15
C ILE A 38 2.01 7.31 20.56
N ALA A 39 1.59 8.13 19.57
CA ALA A 39 0.87 9.37 19.83
C ALA A 39 -0.44 9.12 20.59
N ALA A 40 -1.22 8.12 20.14
CA ALA A 40 -2.45 7.73 20.81
C ALA A 40 -2.20 7.27 22.26
N LYS A 41 -1.12 6.52 22.52
CA LYS A 41 -0.79 6.00 23.84
C LYS A 41 -0.23 7.07 24.78
N ALA A 42 0.54 8.00 24.25
CA ALA A 42 1.14 9.11 25.01
C ALA A 42 0.25 10.35 25.12
N ASP A 43 -0.96 10.32 24.56
CA ASP A 43 -1.90 11.45 24.46
C ASP A 43 -1.28 12.68 23.76
N LEU A 44 -0.59 12.41 22.64
CA LEU A 44 0.07 13.44 21.84
C LEU A 44 -0.73 13.78 20.59
N PRO A 45 -0.66 15.03 20.09
CA PRO A 45 -1.29 15.40 18.82
C PRO A 45 -0.69 14.58 17.68
N CYS A 46 -1.58 14.10 16.78
CA CYS A 46 -1.21 13.38 15.57
C CYS A 46 -2.20 13.72 14.45
N TYR A 47 -1.69 13.84 13.23
CA TYR A 47 -2.52 14.14 12.05
C TYR A 47 -3.28 12.91 11.52
N LEU A 48 -2.96 11.71 12.00
CA LEU A 48 -3.71 10.48 11.78
C LEU A 48 -4.19 9.91 13.11
N LYS A 49 -5.30 9.18 13.06
CA LYS A 49 -5.86 8.46 14.20
C LYS A 49 -5.71 6.95 14.00
N PRO A 50 -5.66 6.14 15.08
CA PRO A 50 -5.52 4.69 14.98
C PRO A 50 -6.57 4.03 14.06
N GLU A 51 -7.81 4.49 14.08
CA GLU A 51 -8.90 3.98 13.25
C GLU A 51 -8.73 4.26 11.74
N GLN A 52 -7.82 5.16 11.37
CA GLN A 52 -7.49 5.47 9.98
C GLN A 52 -6.36 4.59 9.42
N LEU A 53 -5.63 3.88 10.28
CA LEU A 53 -4.54 3.01 9.86
C LEU A 53 -4.94 1.94 8.83
N PRO A 54 -6.12 1.29 8.91
CA PRO A 54 -6.53 0.33 7.88
C PRO A 54 -6.59 0.93 6.47
N TRP A 55 -7.07 2.17 6.31
CA TRP A 55 -7.12 2.84 5.00
C TRP A 55 -5.74 3.07 4.38
N TYR A 56 -4.77 3.30 5.24
CA TYR A 56 -3.39 3.54 4.85
C TYR A 56 -2.61 2.23 4.62
N ARG A 57 -2.91 1.20 5.42
CA ARG A 57 -2.13 -0.05 5.49
C ARG A 57 -2.68 -1.16 4.62
N ASP A 58 -3.98 -1.29 4.52
CA ASP A 58 -4.64 -2.38 3.80
C ASP A 58 -5.13 -1.89 2.42
N LYS A 59 -4.49 -2.43 1.38
CA LYS A 59 -4.82 -2.09 -0.01
C LYS A 59 -6.27 -2.42 -0.36
N SER A 60 -6.83 -3.48 0.23
CA SER A 60 -8.21 -3.88 -0.03
C SER A 60 -9.22 -2.92 0.60
N VAL A 61 -8.94 -2.42 1.80
CA VAL A 61 -9.77 -1.39 2.46
C VAL A 61 -9.74 -0.09 1.64
N CYS A 62 -8.57 0.29 1.12
CA CYS A 62 -8.47 1.44 0.22
C CYS A 62 -9.33 1.27 -1.04
N ARG A 63 -9.28 0.10 -1.70
CA ARG A 63 -10.09 -0.20 -2.90
C ARG A 63 -11.59 -0.16 -2.59
N GLN A 64 -12.00 -0.77 -1.49
CA GLN A 64 -13.39 -0.76 -1.05
C GLN A 64 -13.87 0.67 -0.81
N THR A 65 -13.12 1.47 -0.05
CA THR A 65 -13.47 2.86 0.24
C THR A 65 -13.61 3.70 -1.03
N LEU A 66 -12.69 3.57 -1.99
CA LEU A 66 -12.79 4.28 -3.27
C LEU A 66 -14.07 3.87 -4.04
N SER A 67 -14.38 2.58 -4.06
CA SER A 67 -15.59 2.07 -4.71
C SER A 67 -16.87 2.59 -4.05
N GLU A 68 -16.93 2.61 -2.72
CA GLU A 68 -18.07 3.13 -1.95
C GLU A 68 -18.29 4.64 -2.18
N LEU A 69 -17.21 5.37 -2.44
CA LEU A 69 -17.24 6.79 -2.79
C LEU A 69 -17.56 7.04 -4.28
N GLY A 70 -17.76 5.99 -5.08
CA GLY A 70 -18.00 6.09 -6.52
C GLY A 70 -16.79 6.59 -7.32
N LEU A 71 -15.59 6.47 -6.76
CA LEU A 71 -14.34 6.83 -7.43
C LEU A 71 -13.83 5.67 -8.29
N PRO A 72 -13.22 5.95 -9.45
CA PRO A 72 -12.64 4.91 -10.29
C PRO A 72 -11.59 4.09 -9.53
N THR A 73 -11.71 2.78 -9.57
CA THR A 73 -10.74 1.84 -9.03
C THR A 73 -10.63 0.64 -9.96
N PRO A 74 -9.44 0.02 -10.12
CA PRO A 74 -9.31 -1.22 -10.87
C PRO A 74 -10.24 -2.29 -10.32
N GLY A 75 -10.76 -3.15 -11.19
CA GLY A 75 -11.42 -4.38 -10.76
C GLY A 75 -10.46 -5.23 -9.92
N TYR A 76 -10.94 -5.83 -8.84
CA TYR A 76 -10.09 -6.63 -7.95
C TYR A 76 -10.84 -7.77 -7.30
N VAL A 77 -10.08 -8.79 -6.88
CA VAL A 77 -10.57 -9.90 -6.04
C VAL A 77 -9.51 -10.24 -4.98
N LYS A 78 -9.97 -10.79 -3.88
CA LYS A 78 -9.10 -11.43 -2.89
C LYS A 78 -9.07 -12.94 -3.16
N ILE A 79 -7.89 -13.51 -3.20
CA ILE A 79 -7.68 -14.93 -3.42
C ILE A 79 -7.13 -15.55 -2.14
N PRO A 80 -7.81 -16.54 -1.55
CA PRO A 80 -7.30 -17.27 -0.41
C PRO A 80 -5.95 -17.95 -0.72
N VAL A 81 -4.98 -17.80 0.16
CA VAL A 81 -3.65 -18.46 0.06
C VAL A 81 -3.82 -19.99 0.00
N SER A 82 -4.85 -20.54 0.64
CA SER A 82 -5.16 -21.98 0.59
C SER A 82 -5.49 -22.50 -0.81
N LEU A 83 -5.75 -21.62 -1.78
CA LEU A 83 -5.96 -21.98 -3.19
C LEU A 83 -4.66 -21.97 -4.01
N SER A 84 -3.52 -21.69 -3.39
CA SER A 84 -2.21 -21.80 -4.08
C SER A 84 -2.05 -23.22 -4.66
N GLY A 85 -1.77 -23.27 -5.98
CA GLY A 85 -1.71 -24.55 -6.69
C GLY A 85 -3.06 -25.09 -7.19
N GLU A 86 -4.17 -24.35 -7.07
CA GLU A 86 -5.50 -24.70 -7.55
C GLU A 86 -5.90 -23.82 -8.76
N PRO A 87 -5.31 -24.00 -9.94
CA PRO A 87 -5.42 -23.07 -11.07
C PRO A 87 -6.86 -22.81 -11.51
N ASP A 88 -7.69 -23.86 -11.58
CA ASP A 88 -9.08 -23.73 -12.03
C ASP A 88 -9.91 -22.89 -11.06
N LYS A 89 -9.67 -23.01 -9.75
CA LYS A 89 -10.38 -22.21 -8.74
C LYS A 89 -9.94 -20.76 -8.77
N ILE A 90 -8.63 -20.51 -8.89
CA ILE A 90 -8.09 -19.16 -9.04
C ILE A 90 -8.65 -18.49 -10.29
N LYS A 91 -8.67 -19.18 -11.43
CA LYS A 91 -9.24 -18.71 -12.69
C LYS A 91 -10.71 -18.32 -12.54
N GLN A 92 -11.50 -19.12 -11.85
CA GLN A 92 -12.91 -18.83 -11.62
C GLN A 92 -13.10 -17.53 -10.81
N LEU A 93 -12.24 -17.24 -9.86
CA LEU A 93 -12.33 -16.02 -9.06
C LEU A 93 -12.02 -14.76 -9.87
N VAL A 94 -11.09 -14.82 -10.82
CA VAL A 94 -10.68 -13.66 -11.63
C VAL A 94 -11.45 -13.53 -12.94
N GLN A 95 -12.44 -14.38 -13.24
CA GLN A 95 -13.13 -14.45 -14.55
C GLN A 95 -13.75 -13.13 -15.03
N ASN A 96 -14.02 -12.21 -14.12
CA ASN A 96 -14.59 -10.89 -14.42
C ASN A 96 -13.53 -9.78 -14.51
N LEU A 97 -12.26 -10.11 -14.40
CA LEU A 97 -11.16 -9.16 -14.52
C LEU A 97 -10.50 -9.26 -15.88
N SER A 98 -9.97 -8.14 -16.37
CA SER A 98 -9.29 -8.03 -17.66
C SER A 98 -7.76 -8.09 -17.48
N TYR A 99 -7.09 -8.92 -18.28
CA TYR A 99 -5.61 -8.96 -18.30
C TYR A 99 -5.03 -7.71 -19.00
N PRO A 100 -3.81 -7.28 -18.62
CA PRO A 100 -2.98 -7.88 -17.60
C PRO A 100 -3.51 -7.64 -16.17
N LEU A 101 -3.23 -8.60 -15.27
CA LEU A 101 -3.53 -8.50 -13.86
C LEU A 101 -2.24 -8.26 -13.06
N ILE A 102 -2.39 -7.92 -11.79
CA ILE A 102 -1.28 -7.80 -10.86
C ILE A 102 -1.66 -8.46 -9.53
N SER A 103 -0.82 -9.37 -9.05
CA SER A 103 -0.97 -9.97 -7.72
C SER A 103 -0.05 -9.29 -6.71
N LYS A 104 -0.55 -9.06 -5.49
CA LYS A 104 0.21 -8.38 -4.44
C LYS A 104 -0.19 -8.81 -3.03
N PRO A 105 0.77 -8.91 -2.10
CA PRO A 105 0.47 -9.04 -0.67
C PRO A 105 -0.21 -7.77 -0.17
N MET A 106 -1.19 -7.92 0.73
CA MET A 106 -1.89 -6.76 1.28
C MET A 106 -1.11 -6.11 2.43
N ASP A 107 -0.23 -6.86 3.10
CA ASP A 107 0.51 -6.50 4.31
C ASP A 107 1.98 -6.10 4.08
N LYS A 108 2.50 -6.20 2.86
CA LYS A 108 3.92 -5.90 2.58
C LYS A 108 4.13 -4.58 1.86
N TYR A 109 5.36 -4.05 1.97
CA TYR A 109 5.81 -2.79 1.37
C TYR A 109 6.97 -2.99 0.41
N GLY A 110 7.31 -1.92 -0.30
CA GLY A 110 8.49 -1.88 -1.16
C GLY A 110 8.42 -2.84 -2.32
N SER A 111 7.23 -3.04 -2.88
CA SER A 111 6.98 -3.88 -4.06
C SER A 111 7.40 -5.35 -3.91
N ARG A 112 7.51 -5.85 -2.68
CA ARG A 112 7.85 -7.26 -2.43
C ARG A 112 6.66 -8.16 -2.70
N GLY A 113 6.90 -9.25 -3.41
CA GLY A 113 5.87 -10.26 -3.73
C GLY A 113 4.80 -9.74 -4.68
N ILE A 114 5.11 -8.74 -5.49
CA ILE A 114 4.19 -8.19 -6.50
C ILE A 114 4.61 -8.70 -7.87
N TYR A 115 3.65 -9.29 -8.61
CA TYR A 115 3.90 -9.85 -9.93
C TYR A 115 2.82 -9.42 -10.91
N ILE A 116 3.24 -9.07 -12.15
CA ILE A 116 2.32 -8.81 -13.27
C ILE A 116 1.98 -10.16 -13.90
N ILE A 117 0.73 -10.32 -14.30
CA ILE A 117 0.16 -11.53 -14.88
C ILE A 117 -0.41 -11.14 -16.24
N TYR A 118 0.27 -11.51 -17.32
CA TYR A 118 -0.11 -11.10 -18.65
C TYR A 118 -1.22 -11.96 -19.25
N ASP A 119 -1.28 -13.21 -18.87
CA ASP A 119 -2.30 -14.13 -19.33
C ASP A 119 -2.66 -15.21 -18.30
N GLU A 120 -3.64 -16.02 -18.64
CA GLU A 120 -4.16 -17.07 -17.77
C GLU A 120 -3.13 -18.16 -17.41
N ARG A 121 -2.12 -18.40 -18.27
CA ARG A 121 -1.12 -19.45 -18.04
C ARG A 121 -0.20 -19.09 -16.86
N GLU A 122 0.03 -17.81 -16.65
CA GLU A 122 0.87 -17.30 -15.56
C GLU A 122 0.11 -17.16 -14.25
N LEU A 123 -1.22 -17.10 -14.31
CA LEU A 123 -2.06 -16.70 -13.17
C LEU A 123 -1.79 -17.49 -11.89
N ALA A 124 -1.87 -18.81 -11.95
CA ALA A 124 -1.72 -19.66 -10.76
C ALA A 124 -0.30 -19.60 -10.18
N GLU A 125 0.71 -19.56 -11.04
CA GLU A 125 2.11 -19.45 -10.62
C GLU A 125 2.36 -18.12 -9.89
N GLN A 126 1.97 -16.99 -10.50
CA GLN A 126 2.24 -15.68 -9.93
C GLN A 126 1.45 -15.45 -8.63
N VAL A 127 0.21 -15.92 -8.56
CA VAL A 127 -0.57 -15.88 -7.30
C VAL A 127 0.10 -16.70 -6.20
N THR A 128 0.59 -17.90 -6.52
CA THR A 128 1.31 -18.75 -5.56
C THR A 128 2.59 -18.08 -5.08
N ARG A 129 3.39 -17.50 -5.99
CA ARG A 129 4.58 -16.73 -5.64
C ARG A 129 4.25 -15.54 -4.73
N THR A 130 3.15 -14.83 -5.00
CA THR A 130 2.69 -13.72 -4.13
C THR A 130 2.34 -14.23 -2.73
N ALA A 131 1.68 -15.38 -2.64
CA ALA A 131 1.27 -15.97 -1.36
C ALA A 131 2.45 -16.32 -0.43
N GLU A 132 3.64 -16.60 -0.99
CA GLU A 132 4.85 -16.85 -0.21
C GLU A 132 5.36 -15.62 0.56
N PHE A 133 4.92 -14.43 0.16
CA PHE A 133 5.34 -13.15 0.76
C PHE A 133 4.38 -12.59 1.80
N THR A 134 3.21 -13.19 2.02
CA THR A 134 2.23 -12.67 2.98
C THR A 134 2.12 -13.54 4.22
N ASP A 135 1.81 -12.92 5.35
CA ASP A 135 1.42 -13.59 6.59
C ASP A 135 -0.12 -13.64 6.74
N LEU A 136 -0.85 -13.09 5.76
CA LEU A 136 -2.30 -13.09 5.73
C LEU A 136 -2.84 -14.32 5.01
N GLU A 137 -4.13 -14.61 5.21
CA GLU A 137 -4.82 -15.73 4.58
C GLU A 137 -5.25 -15.46 3.12
N GLU A 138 -5.05 -14.22 2.63
CA GLU A 138 -5.47 -13.80 1.31
C GLU A 138 -4.41 -12.92 0.63
N VAL A 139 -4.37 -12.98 -0.70
CA VAL A 139 -3.64 -12.05 -1.56
C VAL A 139 -4.62 -11.24 -2.40
N LEU A 140 -4.22 -10.05 -2.81
CA LEU A 140 -5.00 -9.19 -3.70
C LEU A 140 -4.57 -9.44 -5.16
N VAL A 141 -5.54 -9.68 -6.04
CA VAL A 141 -5.36 -9.67 -7.49
C VAL A 141 -6.25 -8.58 -8.07
N GLU A 142 -5.68 -7.70 -8.86
CA GLU A 142 -6.40 -6.59 -9.49
C GLU A 142 -5.97 -6.38 -10.94
N GLU A 143 -6.80 -5.68 -11.72
CA GLU A 143 -6.44 -5.24 -13.06
C GLU A 143 -5.22 -4.33 -13.00
N TYR A 144 -4.22 -4.60 -13.83
CA TYR A 144 -2.99 -3.80 -13.89
C TYR A 144 -3.21 -2.54 -14.72
N ASN A 145 -3.02 -1.40 -14.10
CA ASN A 145 -3.06 -0.12 -14.79
C ASN A 145 -1.64 0.28 -15.21
N ASP A 146 -1.36 0.25 -16.49
CA ASP A 146 -0.08 0.65 -17.11
C ASP A 146 -0.05 2.13 -17.53
N GLY A 147 -1.04 2.91 -17.08
CA GLY A 147 -1.18 4.31 -17.41
C GLY A 147 -0.05 5.19 -16.85
N PHE A 148 -0.18 6.47 -17.15
CA PHE A 148 0.73 7.49 -16.70
C PHE A 148 0.72 7.58 -15.16
N GLU A 149 1.91 7.55 -14.54
CA GLU A 149 2.06 7.62 -13.10
C GLU A 149 2.67 8.94 -12.67
N PHE A 150 2.10 9.53 -11.63
CA PHE A 150 2.58 10.77 -11.05
C PHE A 150 2.52 10.74 -9.53
N ASN A 151 3.33 11.56 -8.89
CA ASN A 151 3.26 11.85 -7.47
C ASN A 151 2.60 13.19 -7.26
N MET A 152 1.53 13.21 -6.45
CA MET A 152 0.92 14.45 -5.97
C MET A 152 1.24 14.61 -4.48
N MET A 153 1.92 15.70 -4.14
CA MET A 153 2.15 16.08 -2.75
C MET A 153 1.05 17.04 -2.31
N THR A 154 0.37 16.70 -1.24
CA THR A 154 -0.75 17.48 -0.72
C THR A 154 -0.58 17.76 0.77
N TRP A 155 -1.17 18.86 1.21
CA TRP A 155 -1.38 19.17 2.61
C TRP A 155 -2.89 19.30 2.89
N VAL A 156 -3.40 18.49 3.81
CA VAL A 156 -4.81 18.53 4.21
C VAL A 156 -4.93 19.24 5.55
N ASN A 157 -5.73 20.29 5.60
CA ASN A 157 -6.03 21.02 6.82
C ASN A 157 -7.53 21.34 6.87
N ASP A 158 -8.19 21.01 7.97
CA ASP A 158 -9.62 21.24 8.19
C ASP A 158 -10.50 20.75 7.02
N GLY A 159 -10.19 19.55 6.49
CA GLY A 159 -10.90 18.96 5.36
C GLY A 159 -10.58 19.59 3.98
N LYS A 160 -9.75 20.64 3.93
CA LYS A 160 -9.34 21.28 2.69
C LYS A 160 -8.03 20.72 2.19
N VAL A 161 -8.05 20.21 0.96
CA VAL A 161 -6.86 19.69 0.27
C VAL A 161 -6.12 20.85 -0.41
N ASN A 162 -4.84 21.01 -0.10
CA ASN A 162 -3.94 21.95 -0.77
C ASN A 162 -2.89 21.15 -1.53
N VAL A 163 -2.86 21.29 -2.85
CA VAL A 163 -1.84 20.65 -3.69
C VAL A 163 -0.57 21.48 -3.62
N ILE A 164 0.53 20.88 -3.17
CA ILE A 164 1.84 21.51 -3.06
C ILE A 164 2.62 21.35 -4.36
N SER A 165 2.65 20.14 -4.89
CA SER A 165 3.36 19.83 -6.15
C SER A 165 2.83 18.57 -6.80
N ILE A 166 3.01 18.48 -8.13
CA ILE A 166 2.77 17.28 -8.92
C ILE A 166 4.04 17.00 -9.72
N ALA A 167 4.47 15.75 -9.73
CA ALA A 167 5.64 15.28 -10.48
C ALA A 167 5.31 14.06 -11.32
N ASP A 168 5.87 13.99 -12.51
CA ASP A 168 5.85 12.76 -13.31
C ASP A 168 6.78 11.74 -12.67
N ARG A 169 6.29 10.49 -12.48
CA ARG A 169 7.14 9.38 -12.05
C ARG A 169 7.75 8.70 -13.28
N GLU A 170 9.04 8.88 -13.45
CA GLU A 170 9.77 8.15 -14.47
C GLU A 170 10.19 6.78 -13.96
N LYS A 171 9.97 5.77 -14.79
CA LYS A 171 10.21 4.36 -14.46
C LYS A 171 11.25 3.76 -15.41
N THR A 172 11.93 2.71 -14.93
CA THR A 172 12.72 1.83 -15.79
C THR A 172 11.78 1.05 -16.71
N GLN A 173 12.31 0.57 -17.83
CA GLN A 173 11.66 -0.51 -18.58
C GLN A 173 11.67 -1.77 -17.70
N PRO A 174 10.55 -2.49 -17.60
CA PRO A 174 10.52 -3.73 -16.85
C PRO A 174 11.44 -4.78 -17.52
N GLU A 175 12.21 -5.48 -16.70
CA GLU A 175 12.92 -6.68 -17.12
C GLU A 175 12.04 -7.89 -16.77
N ALA A 176 11.59 -8.63 -17.77
CA ALA A 176 10.73 -9.81 -17.61
C ALA A 176 9.54 -9.56 -16.66
N ASP A 177 9.43 -10.34 -15.59
CA ASP A 177 8.32 -10.32 -14.63
C ASP A 177 8.45 -9.23 -13.56
N MET A 178 9.48 -8.36 -13.65
CA MET A 178 9.71 -7.34 -12.62
C MET A 178 8.84 -6.11 -12.86
N LEU A 179 8.36 -5.52 -11.76
CA LEU A 179 7.70 -4.23 -11.81
C LEU A 179 8.67 -3.13 -12.26
N PRO A 180 8.19 -2.17 -13.08
CA PRO A 180 8.95 -0.97 -13.38
C PRO A 180 9.32 -0.23 -12.09
N ILE A 181 10.61 0.07 -11.90
CA ILE A 181 11.10 0.78 -10.73
C ILE A 181 11.09 2.28 -11.03
N SER A 182 10.55 3.09 -10.11
CA SER A 182 10.63 4.54 -10.20
C SER A 182 12.09 5.00 -10.02
N THR A 183 12.61 5.72 -11.01
CA THR A 183 14.00 6.21 -11.03
C THR A 183 14.11 7.65 -10.56
N ARG A 184 13.09 8.47 -10.87
CA ARG A 184 13.04 9.87 -10.46
C ARG A 184 11.62 10.45 -10.53
N ASN A 185 11.45 11.59 -9.88
CA ASN A 185 10.29 12.47 -10.05
C ASN A 185 10.71 13.70 -10.84
N ALA A 186 10.08 13.96 -11.98
CA ALA A 186 10.31 15.14 -12.81
C ALA A 186 9.28 16.22 -12.48
N TYR A 187 9.77 17.41 -12.14
CA TYR A 187 8.96 18.60 -11.81
C TYR A 187 9.17 19.72 -12.82
N PRO A 188 8.10 20.51 -13.12
CA PRO A 188 6.70 20.23 -12.85
C PRO A 188 6.19 19.03 -13.67
N SER A 189 5.06 18.46 -13.25
CA SER A 189 4.37 17.44 -14.06
C SER A 189 3.90 18.03 -15.40
N ARG A 190 3.77 17.17 -16.40
CA ARG A 190 3.15 17.51 -17.70
C ARG A 190 1.61 17.56 -17.64
N LEU A 191 1.01 17.16 -16.50
CA LEU A 191 -0.43 17.25 -16.23
C LEU A 191 -0.86 18.67 -15.96
#